data_5e78be7ac71ce3ab0e1444594153d254
#
_entry.id   5e78be7ac71ce3ab0e1444594153d254
#
_cell.length_a   1.000
_cell.length_b   1.000
_cell.length_c   1.000
_cell.angle_alpha   90.00
_cell.angle_beta   90.00
_cell.angle_gamma   90.00
#
_symmetry.space_group_name_H-M   'P 1'
#
loop_
_entity.id
_entity.type
_entity.pdbx_description
1 polymer ?
#
loop_
_entity_poly.entity_id
_entity_poly.type
_entity_poly.pdbx_seq_one_letter_code
_entity_poly.pdbx_strand_id
1 'polypeptide(L)'
;EEEINTIKRHTIALGRELGTIGLMNVQYVISDGKVYCIEVNPRASRTVPVLSKVTNIPMVKIATKIMAGKTLKELGYGSGLLEMPAYCTIKAPVFSFDKLKMVEPGLGPEMKSTGEVLGLGTNRMDALYNAVTGSGIQVPDSGHILLSVAQKDREELLDFIPKLQSLGYKLSATKGTYEFLQKRGHSEVALAPHPGDATPNVLDMIRQNCFDIIINIPTKGKNISKLGFKIRRLAVEYKVSCITSFDTTMSILNALDREKSS
;
A
#
# COMPACT_ATOMS: atom_id res chain seq x y z
N GLU A 1 5.83 19.74 16.53
CA GLU A 1 6.60 19.38 17.76
C GLU A 1 5.70 19.37 18.99
N GLU A 2 4.78 20.30 19.09
CA GLU A 2 3.82 20.41 20.21
C GLU A 2 2.92 19.17 20.31
N GLU A 3 2.39 18.68 19.20
CA GLU A 3 1.57 17.46 19.15
C GLU A 3 2.36 16.23 19.63
N ILE A 4 3.64 16.11 19.22
CA ILE A 4 4.51 15.00 19.67
C ILE A 4 4.70 15.05 21.18
N ASN A 5 4.95 16.22 21.75
CA ASN A 5 5.10 16.38 23.19
C ASN A 5 3.80 16.06 23.93
N THR A 6 2.65 16.44 23.35
CA THR A 6 1.34 16.13 23.90
C THR A 6 1.08 14.61 23.86
N ILE A 7 1.39 13.93 22.76
CA ILE A 7 1.28 12.46 22.63
C ILE A 7 2.15 11.78 23.67
N LYS A 8 3.41 12.21 23.84
CA LYS A 8 4.32 11.65 24.86
C LYS A 8 3.73 11.77 26.27
N ARG A 9 3.26 12.97 26.62
CA ARG A 9 2.65 13.23 27.94
C ARG A 9 1.42 12.37 28.18
N HIS A 10 0.51 12.31 27.20
CA HIS A 10 -0.70 11.49 27.29
C HIS A 10 -0.36 10.00 27.41
N THR A 11 0.58 9.49 26.60
CA THR A 11 0.98 8.07 26.63
C THR A 11 1.58 7.69 27.99
N ILE A 12 2.43 8.55 28.58
CA ILE A 12 3.00 8.32 29.90
C ILE A 12 1.92 8.31 30.98
N ALA A 13 1.00 9.27 30.95
CA ALA A 13 -0.10 9.34 31.92
C ALA A 13 -1.00 8.11 31.84
N LEU A 14 -1.43 7.73 30.62
CA LEU A 14 -2.26 6.55 30.38
C LEU A 14 -1.57 5.26 30.84
N GLY A 15 -0.29 5.09 30.54
CA GLY A 15 0.46 3.90 30.98
C GLY A 15 0.56 3.78 32.51
N ARG A 16 0.73 4.90 33.20
CA ARG A 16 0.79 4.95 34.68
C ARG A 16 -0.56 4.69 35.32
N GLU A 17 -1.61 5.38 34.87
CA GLU A 17 -2.97 5.25 35.43
C GLU A 17 -3.55 3.84 35.20
N LEU A 18 -3.24 3.22 34.06
CA LEU A 18 -3.65 1.84 33.77
C LEU A 18 -2.77 0.78 34.46
N GLY A 19 -1.70 1.18 35.15
CA GLY A 19 -0.75 0.24 35.77
C GLY A 19 -0.15 -0.74 34.76
N THR A 20 0.12 -0.31 33.52
CA THR A 20 0.53 -1.19 32.44
C THR A 20 1.92 -1.80 32.70
N ILE A 21 1.98 -3.13 32.76
CA ILE A 21 3.21 -3.92 32.85
C ILE A 21 3.42 -4.66 31.52
N GLY A 22 4.48 -4.32 30.79
CA GLY A 22 4.76 -4.92 29.49
C GLY A 22 4.48 -3.96 28.32
N LEU A 23 3.64 -4.38 27.37
CA LEU A 23 3.37 -3.62 26.16
C LEU A 23 2.01 -2.92 26.19
N MET A 24 1.99 -1.72 25.64
CA MET A 24 0.78 -0.93 25.42
C MET A 24 0.82 -0.31 24.03
N ASN A 25 -0.31 -0.30 23.35
CA ASN A 25 -0.50 0.42 22.09
C ASN A 25 -1.58 1.48 22.29
N VAL A 26 -1.30 2.72 21.84
CA VAL A 26 -2.25 3.83 21.90
C VAL A 26 -2.45 4.37 20.49
N GLN A 27 -3.70 4.61 20.12
CA GLN A 27 -4.06 5.24 18.85
C GLN A 27 -4.48 6.67 19.08
N TYR A 28 -3.87 7.57 18.32
CA TYR A 28 -4.15 9.00 18.35
C TYR A 28 -4.62 9.50 16.99
N VAL A 29 -5.45 10.54 17.03
CA VAL A 29 -5.80 11.37 15.87
C VAL A 29 -5.41 12.81 16.19
N ILE A 30 -4.86 13.51 15.20
CA ILE A 30 -4.64 14.94 15.25
C ILE A 30 -5.64 15.61 14.32
N SER A 31 -6.43 16.53 14.87
CA SER A 31 -7.36 17.37 14.11
C SER A 31 -7.29 18.79 14.65
N ASP A 32 -7.14 19.76 13.75
CA ASP A 32 -7.06 21.19 14.08
C ASP A 32 -6.04 21.51 15.18
N GLY A 33 -4.85 20.88 15.13
CA GLY A 33 -3.77 21.05 16.10
C GLY A 33 -4.04 20.37 17.47
N LYS A 34 -5.16 19.67 17.64
CA LYS A 34 -5.51 18.97 18.87
C LYS A 34 -5.25 17.47 18.74
N VAL A 35 -4.70 16.89 19.80
CA VAL A 35 -4.43 15.45 19.90
C VAL A 35 -5.57 14.76 20.64
N TYR A 36 -6.19 13.80 19.98
CA TYR A 36 -7.27 12.96 20.54
C TYR A 36 -6.78 11.52 20.69
N CYS A 37 -6.99 10.93 21.86
CA CYS A 37 -6.79 9.51 22.08
C CYS A 37 -8.06 8.77 21.65
N ILE A 38 -7.94 7.85 20.68
CA ILE A 38 -9.08 7.02 20.20
C ILE A 38 -9.23 5.80 21.08
N GLU A 39 -8.11 5.08 21.30
CA GLU A 39 -8.13 3.87 22.13
C GLU A 39 -6.77 3.57 22.74
N VAL A 40 -6.79 2.85 23.86
CA VAL A 40 -5.61 2.34 24.55
C VAL A 40 -5.74 0.82 24.65
N ASN A 41 -4.73 0.11 24.19
CA ASN A 41 -4.68 -1.36 24.23
C ASN A 41 -3.47 -1.80 25.07
N PRO A 42 -3.64 -2.14 26.39
CA PRO A 42 -2.55 -2.60 27.26
C PRO A 42 -2.19 -4.08 26.94
N ARG A 43 -1.74 -4.34 25.73
CA ARG A 43 -1.36 -5.65 25.22
C ARG A 43 -0.43 -5.52 24.04
N ALA A 44 0.19 -6.61 23.61
CA ALA A 44 0.89 -6.67 22.31
C ALA A 44 -0.08 -6.37 21.16
N SER A 45 0.42 -5.70 20.13
CA SER A 45 -0.30 -5.41 18.89
C SER A 45 0.43 -6.02 17.70
N ARG A 46 -0.22 -6.04 16.52
CA ARG A 46 0.42 -6.45 15.26
C ARG A 46 1.60 -5.55 14.86
N THR A 47 1.65 -4.35 15.38
CA THR A 47 2.75 -3.40 15.13
C THR A 47 4.04 -3.79 15.86
N VAL A 48 3.97 -4.56 16.94
CA VAL A 48 5.12 -4.91 17.78
C VAL A 48 6.23 -5.65 16.99
N PRO A 49 5.95 -6.66 16.16
CA PRO A 49 6.98 -7.30 15.33
C PRO A 49 7.67 -6.33 14.37
N VAL A 50 6.91 -5.42 13.77
CA VAL A 50 7.43 -4.37 12.87
C VAL A 50 8.35 -3.43 13.65
N LEU A 51 7.87 -2.88 14.77
CA LEU A 51 8.67 -1.98 15.61
C LEU A 51 9.92 -2.66 16.17
N SER A 52 9.83 -3.94 16.55
CA SER A 52 10.99 -4.69 17.02
C SER A 52 12.08 -4.81 15.95
N LYS A 53 11.70 -4.97 14.68
CA LYS A 53 12.63 -5.00 13.54
C LYS A 53 13.19 -3.61 13.24
N VAL A 54 12.33 -2.59 13.21
CA VAL A 54 12.72 -1.20 12.90
C VAL A 54 13.68 -0.64 13.96
N THR A 55 13.43 -0.88 15.22
CA THR A 55 14.25 -0.36 16.32
C THR A 55 15.39 -1.29 16.74
N ASN A 56 15.43 -2.50 16.19
CA ASN A 56 16.32 -3.59 16.63
C ASN A 56 16.18 -3.91 18.13
N ILE A 57 14.99 -3.69 18.70
CA ILE A 57 14.68 -3.95 20.10
C ILE A 57 13.73 -5.14 20.18
N PRO A 58 14.09 -6.24 20.83
CA PRO A 58 13.23 -7.42 20.94
C PRO A 58 12.10 -7.18 21.97
N MET A 59 11.12 -6.35 21.59
CA MET A 59 10.08 -5.81 22.47
C MET A 59 9.29 -6.88 23.21
N VAL A 60 8.92 -7.97 22.54
CA VAL A 60 8.19 -9.09 23.16
C VAL A 60 9.03 -9.77 24.24
N LYS A 61 10.31 -10.05 23.95
CA LYS A 61 11.24 -10.66 24.91
C LYS A 61 11.44 -9.79 26.15
N ILE A 62 11.55 -8.47 25.93
CA ILE A 62 11.70 -7.49 27.03
C ILE A 62 10.42 -7.47 27.87
N ALA A 63 9.26 -7.33 27.23
CA ALA A 63 7.97 -7.31 27.91
C ALA A 63 7.74 -8.56 28.75
N THR A 64 8.06 -9.76 28.22
CA THR A 64 7.96 -11.02 28.96
C THR A 64 8.85 -11.01 30.22
N LYS A 65 10.08 -10.51 30.11
CA LYS A 65 10.97 -10.39 31.28
C LYS A 65 10.46 -9.39 32.32
N ILE A 66 9.86 -8.28 31.87
CA ILE A 66 9.24 -7.28 32.76
C ILE A 66 8.04 -7.89 33.48
N MET A 67 7.20 -8.61 32.76
CA MET A 67 6.04 -9.32 33.37
C MET A 67 6.50 -10.41 34.36
N ALA A 68 7.72 -10.95 34.19
CA ALA A 68 8.36 -11.87 35.13
C ALA A 68 9.13 -11.14 36.27
N GLY A 69 8.92 -9.83 36.46
CA GLY A 69 9.46 -9.06 37.58
C GLY A 69 10.79 -8.34 37.33
N LYS A 70 11.36 -8.39 36.10
CA LYS A 70 12.55 -7.60 35.77
C LYS A 70 12.18 -6.14 35.48
N THR A 71 13.09 -5.23 35.79
CA THR A 71 12.97 -3.82 35.40
C THR A 71 13.66 -3.54 34.07
N LEU A 72 13.26 -2.47 33.36
CA LEU A 72 13.95 -1.99 32.16
C LEU A 72 15.43 -1.72 32.43
N LYS A 73 15.75 -1.13 33.59
CA LYS A 73 17.14 -0.83 34.02
C LYS A 73 18.00 -2.11 34.12
N GLU A 74 17.48 -3.17 34.74
CA GLU A 74 18.19 -4.46 34.84
C GLU A 74 18.40 -5.11 33.48
N LEU A 75 17.56 -4.78 32.51
CA LEU A 75 17.65 -5.29 31.12
C LEU A 75 18.52 -4.40 30.21
N GLY A 76 19.12 -3.33 30.77
CA GLY A 76 19.99 -2.43 30.04
C GLY A 76 19.25 -1.37 29.21
N TYR A 77 17.97 -1.15 29.47
CA TYR A 77 17.14 -0.16 28.77
C TYR A 77 16.83 1.04 29.66
N GLY A 78 16.85 2.24 29.05
CA GLY A 78 16.44 3.46 29.69
C GLY A 78 14.92 3.69 29.64
N SER A 79 14.51 4.89 30.05
CA SER A 79 13.15 5.41 29.91
C SER A 79 13.12 6.51 28.86
N GLY A 80 11.95 6.74 28.26
CA GLY A 80 11.71 7.79 27.30
C GLY A 80 11.52 7.28 25.87
N LEU A 81 11.59 8.20 24.91
CA LEU A 81 11.44 7.89 23.49
C LEU A 81 12.80 7.45 22.93
N LEU A 82 12.79 6.39 22.13
CA LEU A 82 13.97 5.94 21.40
C LEU A 82 14.33 6.92 20.28
N GLU A 83 15.61 6.99 19.95
CA GLU A 83 16.07 7.71 18.76
C GLU A 83 15.51 7.09 17.49
N MET A 84 15.19 7.93 16.52
CA MET A 84 14.73 7.48 15.22
C MET A 84 15.90 6.80 14.48
N PRO A 85 15.67 5.64 13.83
CA PRO A 85 16.70 5.03 13.02
C PRO A 85 17.08 5.95 11.84
N ALA A 86 18.33 5.85 11.39
CA ALA A 86 18.86 6.66 10.29
C ALA A 86 18.31 6.26 8.90
N TYR A 87 17.52 5.19 8.82
CA TYR A 87 16.90 4.70 7.59
C TYR A 87 15.39 4.90 7.59
N CYS A 88 14.83 5.05 6.37
CA CYS A 88 13.39 5.07 6.18
C CYS A 88 12.81 3.66 6.23
N THR A 89 11.61 3.55 6.81
CA THR A 89 10.88 2.31 6.91
C THR A 89 9.43 2.51 6.48
N ILE A 90 8.95 1.67 5.59
CA ILE A 90 7.55 1.65 5.15
C ILE A 90 6.97 0.27 5.39
N LYS A 91 5.82 0.24 6.06
CA LYS A 91 5.02 -0.96 6.25
C LYS A 91 3.95 -1.02 5.16
N ALA A 92 3.90 -2.11 4.40
CA ALA A 92 2.86 -2.38 3.42
C ALA A 92 2.05 -3.63 3.81
N PRO A 93 0.72 -3.64 3.53
CA PRO A 93 -0.09 -4.84 3.73
C PRO A 93 0.17 -5.88 2.65
N VAL A 94 0.04 -7.15 3.02
CA VAL A 94 0.03 -8.29 2.08
C VAL A 94 -1.38 -8.86 2.01
N PHE A 95 -1.81 -9.22 0.81
CA PHE A 95 -3.13 -9.78 0.55
C PHE A 95 -3.02 -11.18 -0.07
N SER A 96 -3.87 -12.10 0.34
CA SER A 96 -3.96 -13.46 -0.22
C SER A 96 -5.22 -13.63 -1.06
N PHE A 97 -5.52 -12.65 -1.93
CA PHE A 97 -6.71 -12.71 -2.79
C PHE A 97 -6.67 -13.86 -3.80
N ASP A 98 -5.47 -14.33 -4.17
CA ASP A 98 -5.23 -15.50 -5.01
C ASP A 98 -5.82 -16.80 -4.42
N LYS A 99 -5.87 -16.89 -3.09
CA LYS A 99 -6.42 -18.05 -2.36
C LYS A 99 -7.93 -17.98 -2.16
N LEU A 100 -8.54 -16.82 -2.37
CA LEU A 100 -9.95 -16.55 -2.12
C LEU A 100 -10.71 -16.34 -3.43
N LYS A 101 -11.38 -17.38 -3.90
CA LYS A 101 -12.22 -17.32 -5.10
C LYS A 101 -13.42 -16.38 -4.87
N MET A 102 -13.80 -15.62 -5.89
CA MET A 102 -14.99 -14.73 -5.92
C MET A 102 -14.96 -13.56 -4.93
N VAL A 103 -13.84 -13.27 -4.27
CA VAL A 103 -13.69 -12.10 -3.40
C VAL A 103 -13.29 -10.88 -4.22
N GLU A 104 -13.91 -9.72 -3.94
CA GLU A 104 -13.52 -8.43 -4.53
C GLU A 104 -12.13 -8.02 -3.99
N PRO A 105 -11.11 -7.94 -4.86
CA PRO A 105 -9.78 -7.52 -4.44
C PRO A 105 -9.68 -6.00 -4.19
N GLY A 106 -10.69 -5.23 -4.56
CA GLY A 106 -10.76 -3.81 -4.24
C GLY A 106 -10.75 -3.56 -2.74
N LEU A 107 -9.98 -2.56 -2.31
CA LEU A 107 -9.89 -2.18 -0.90
C LEU A 107 -11.13 -1.39 -0.47
N GLY A 108 -11.54 -1.60 0.78
CA GLY A 108 -12.65 -0.95 1.45
C GLY A 108 -12.31 -0.67 2.92
N PRO A 109 -13.28 -0.28 3.74
CA PRO A 109 -13.05 -0.02 5.15
C PRO A 109 -12.73 -1.29 5.96
N GLU A 110 -13.09 -2.47 5.41
CA GLU A 110 -12.82 -3.73 6.09
C GLU A 110 -11.35 -4.13 5.96
N MET A 111 -10.78 -4.71 7.00
CA MET A 111 -9.45 -5.28 6.96
C MET A 111 -9.42 -6.56 6.10
N LYS A 112 -8.67 -6.53 4.99
CA LYS A 112 -8.51 -7.67 4.08
C LYS A 112 -7.08 -8.22 4.03
N SER A 113 -6.14 -7.54 4.69
CA SER A 113 -4.74 -7.96 4.72
C SER A 113 -4.57 -9.25 5.53
N THR A 114 -3.70 -10.13 5.02
CA THR A 114 -3.35 -11.42 5.65
C THR A 114 -1.95 -11.40 6.25
N GLY A 115 -1.16 -10.39 5.92
CA GLY A 115 0.21 -10.19 6.41
C GLY A 115 0.67 -8.76 6.24
N GLU A 116 1.91 -8.51 6.60
CA GLU A 116 2.57 -7.22 6.50
C GLU A 116 4.02 -7.43 6.07
N VAL A 117 4.53 -6.54 5.22
CA VAL A 117 5.94 -6.48 4.85
C VAL A 117 6.54 -5.15 5.28
N LEU A 118 7.84 -5.15 5.46
CA LEU A 118 8.63 -3.99 5.82
C LEU A 118 9.61 -3.68 4.69
N GLY A 119 9.43 -2.52 4.05
CA GLY A 119 10.40 -1.96 3.13
C GLY A 119 11.36 -1.06 3.89
N LEU A 120 12.64 -1.26 3.72
CA LEU A 120 13.73 -0.45 4.27
C LEU A 120 14.43 0.28 3.12
N GLY A 121 14.87 1.50 3.36
CA GLY A 121 15.62 2.28 2.37
C GLY A 121 16.39 3.41 3.00
N THR A 122 17.36 3.95 2.29
CA THR A 122 18.11 5.14 2.70
C THR A 122 17.26 6.41 2.65
N ASN A 123 16.17 6.36 1.89
CA ASN A 123 15.17 7.41 1.74
C ASN A 123 13.77 6.79 1.59
N ARG A 124 12.75 7.66 1.58
CA ARG A 124 11.35 7.24 1.52
C ARG A 124 11.00 6.46 0.25
N MET A 125 11.58 6.80 -0.90
CA MET A 125 11.24 6.18 -2.18
C MET A 125 11.78 4.76 -2.27
N ASP A 126 13.03 4.54 -1.85
CA ASP A 126 13.62 3.19 -1.78
C ASP A 126 12.85 2.29 -0.82
N ALA A 127 12.51 2.83 0.36
CA ALA A 127 11.71 2.09 1.34
C ALA A 127 10.31 1.72 0.79
N LEU A 128 9.68 2.62 0.01
CA LEU A 128 8.39 2.38 -0.61
C LEU A 128 8.46 1.33 -1.71
N TYR A 129 9.45 1.43 -2.60
CA TYR A 129 9.69 0.44 -3.65
C TYR A 129 9.88 -0.95 -3.04
N ASN A 130 10.78 -1.06 -2.03
CA ASN A 130 11.03 -2.31 -1.33
C ASN A 130 9.79 -2.84 -0.60
N ALA A 131 8.93 -1.98 -0.05
CA ALA A 131 7.69 -2.40 0.57
C ALA A 131 6.67 -2.91 -0.45
N VAL A 132 6.53 -2.24 -1.60
CA VAL A 132 5.60 -2.61 -2.67
C VAL A 132 6.02 -3.94 -3.31
N THR A 133 7.28 -4.07 -3.71
CA THR A 133 7.80 -5.32 -4.31
C THR A 133 7.76 -6.48 -3.32
N GLY A 134 8.14 -6.22 -2.06
CA GLY A 134 8.01 -7.20 -0.97
C GLY A 134 6.57 -7.63 -0.67
N SER A 135 5.57 -6.81 -1.00
CA SER A 135 4.15 -7.18 -0.87
C SER A 135 3.65 -8.11 -1.98
N GLY A 136 4.49 -8.40 -2.97
CA GLY A 136 4.19 -9.28 -4.11
C GLY A 136 3.72 -8.54 -5.36
N ILE A 137 3.71 -7.21 -5.36
CA ILE A 137 3.47 -6.41 -6.57
C ILE A 137 4.74 -6.43 -7.40
N GLN A 138 4.66 -7.06 -8.57
CA GLN A 138 5.76 -7.03 -9.55
C GLN A 138 5.67 -5.76 -10.37
N VAL A 139 6.79 -5.06 -10.49
CA VAL A 139 6.91 -3.81 -11.23
C VAL A 139 8.11 -3.95 -12.18
N PRO A 140 7.93 -4.50 -13.37
CA PRO A 140 9.01 -4.62 -14.34
C PRO A 140 9.43 -3.24 -14.86
N ASP A 141 10.70 -3.08 -15.27
CA ASP A 141 11.27 -1.82 -15.76
C ASP A 141 10.65 -1.31 -17.06
N SER A 142 9.97 -2.16 -17.78
CA SER A 142 9.21 -1.87 -19.00
C SER A 142 8.17 -2.97 -19.21
N GLY A 143 7.24 -2.78 -20.12
CA GLY A 143 6.22 -3.78 -20.39
C GLY A 143 4.94 -3.17 -20.95
N HIS A 144 3.83 -3.86 -20.75
CA HIS A 144 2.52 -3.46 -21.25
C HIS A 144 1.54 -3.22 -20.09
N ILE A 145 1.02 -2.02 -20.00
CA ILE A 145 0.07 -1.61 -18.96
C ILE A 145 -1.34 -1.51 -19.53
N LEU A 146 -2.31 -2.13 -18.84
CA LEU A 146 -3.73 -1.91 -19.08
C LEU A 146 -4.27 -0.81 -18.16
N LEU A 147 -4.89 0.21 -18.74
CA LEU A 147 -5.56 1.31 -18.05
C LEU A 147 -7.07 1.12 -18.06
N SER A 148 -7.69 1.09 -16.89
CA SER A 148 -9.14 0.97 -16.72
C SER A 148 -9.60 1.89 -15.59
N VAL A 149 -9.97 3.13 -15.93
CA VAL A 149 -10.19 4.21 -14.95
C VAL A 149 -11.63 4.67 -14.97
N ALA A 150 -12.20 4.82 -13.78
CA ALA A 150 -13.55 5.36 -13.58
C ALA A 150 -13.69 6.77 -14.18
N GLN A 151 -14.83 7.08 -14.78
CA GLN A 151 -15.04 8.33 -15.51
C GLN A 151 -14.66 9.58 -14.72
N LYS A 152 -15.00 9.63 -13.45
CA LYS A 152 -14.73 10.76 -12.56
C LYS A 152 -13.25 10.99 -12.25
N ASP A 153 -12.43 9.96 -12.41
CA ASP A 153 -11.00 9.96 -12.02
C ASP A 153 -10.07 10.02 -13.26
N ARG A 154 -10.63 10.14 -14.49
CA ARG A 154 -9.82 10.09 -15.73
C ARG A 154 -8.95 11.33 -15.96
N GLU A 155 -9.36 12.49 -15.45
CA GLU A 155 -8.55 13.71 -15.56
C GLU A 155 -7.20 13.53 -14.85
N GLU A 156 -7.22 12.91 -13.67
CA GLU A 156 -6.00 12.63 -12.92
C GLU A 156 -5.04 11.68 -13.67
N LEU A 157 -5.58 10.81 -14.54
CA LEU A 157 -4.76 9.92 -15.36
C LEU A 157 -3.80 10.65 -16.30
N LEU A 158 -4.13 11.86 -16.74
CA LEU A 158 -3.33 12.62 -17.70
C LEU A 158 -1.91 12.92 -17.18
N ASP A 159 -1.76 13.09 -15.87
CA ASP A 159 -0.46 13.34 -15.23
C ASP A 159 0.47 12.12 -15.28
N PHE A 160 -0.11 10.92 -15.45
CA PHE A 160 0.63 9.65 -15.44
C PHE A 160 1.09 9.20 -16.83
N ILE A 161 0.33 9.51 -17.88
CA ILE A 161 0.62 9.01 -19.24
C ILE A 161 2.03 9.35 -19.71
N PRO A 162 2.48 10.61 -19.68
CA PRO A 162 3.84 10.94 -20.13
C PRO A 162 4.92 10.20 -19.33
N LYS A 163 4.70 10.02 -18.04
CA LYS A 163 5.65 9.35 -17.16
C LYS A 163 5.71 7.85 -17.42
N LEU A 164 4.59 7.19 -17.64
CA LEU A 164 4.53 5.78 -18.01
C LEU A 164 5.26 5.53 -19.34
N GLN A 165 5.10 6.43 -20.30
CA GLN A 165 5.74 6.36 -21.60
C GLN A 165 7.26 6.59 -21.52
N SER A 166 7.70 7.59 -20.76
CA SER A 166 9.13 7.87 -20.56
C SER A 166 9.87 6.69 -19.90
N LEU A 167 9.17 5.92 -19.08
CA LEU A 167 9.68 4.68 -18.48
C LEU A 167 9.68 3.49 -19.45
N GLY A 168 9.14 3.64 -20.68
CA GLY A 168 9.19 2.60 -21.73
C GLY A 168 8.00 1.64 -21.73
N TYR A 169 6.91 1.97 -21.02
CA TYR A 169 5.70 1.14 -21.04
C TYR A 169 4.85 1.37 -22.28
N LYS A 170 4.36 0.28 -22.88
CA LYS A 170 3.25 0.30 -23.83
C LYS A 170 1.93 0.42 -23.07
N LEU A 171 1.00 1.21 -23.60
CA LEU A 171 -0.26 1.49 -22.94
C LEU A 171 -1.44 0.99 -23.76
N SER A 172 -2.34 0.26 -23.13
CA SER A 172 -3.68 -0.04 -23.64
C SER A 172 -4.73 0.42 -22.65
N ALA A 173 -5.91 0.77 -23.13
CA ALA A 173 -6.99 1.24 -22.27
C ALA A 173 -8.33 0.58 -22.63
N THR A 174 -9.17 0.36 -21.62
CA THR A 174 -10.57 -0.04 -21.83
C THR A 174 -11.35 1.09 -22.53
N LYS A 175 -12.37 0.75 -23.30
CA LYS A 175 -13.10 1.64 -24.23
C LYS A 175 -13.33 3.06 -23.70
N GLY A 176 -13.94 3.20 -22.54
CA GLY A 176 -14.23 4.54 -22.02
C GLY A 176 -12.99 5.34 -21.61
N THR A 177 -11.93 4.66 -21.11
CA THR A 177 -10.64 5.30 -20.81
C THR A 177 -9.91 5.64 -22.11
N TYR A 178 -9.92 4.76 -23.08
CA TYR A 178 -9.34 4.97 -24.42
C TYR A 178 -9.97 6.19 -25.11
N GLU A 179 -11.29 6.25 -25.22
CA GLU A 179 -12.00 7.36 -25.87
C GLU A 179 -11.70 8.72 -25.20
N PHE A 180 -11.56 8.71 -23.87
CA PHE A 180 -11.15 9.91 -23.12
C PHE A 180 -9.72 10.34 -23.49
N LEU A 181 -8.76 9.41 -23.50
CA LEU A 181 -7.37 9.69 -23.81
C LEU A 181 -7.17 10.15 -25.26
N GLN A 182 -7.87 9.53 -26.22
CA GLN A 182 -7.85 9.96 -27.62
C GLN A 182 -8.31 11.40 -27.78
N LYS A 183 -9.40 11.81 -27.11
CA LYS A 183 -9.90 13.21 -27.11
C LYS A 183 -8.92 14.21 -26.50
N ARG A 184 -7.98 13.75 -25.69
CA ARG A 184 -6.92 14.57 -25.05
C ARG A 184 -5.58 14.49 -25.78
N GLY A 185 -5.51 13.86 -26.98
CA GLY A 185 -4.35 13.83 -27.84
C GLY A 185 -3.38 12.67 -27.61
N HIS A 186 -3.73 11.72 -26.74
CA HIS A 186 -2.90 10.52 -26.46
C HIS A 186 -3.22 9.40 -27.46
N SER A 187 -2.86 9.61 -28.73
CA SER A 187 -3.17 8.69 -29.85
C SER A 187 -2.37 7.38 -29.81
N GLU A 188 -1.27 7.35 -29.09
CA GLU A 188 -0.38 6.20 -28.92
C GLU A 188 -0.92 5.12 -27.98
N VAL A 189 -1.95 5.43 -27.19
CA VAL A 189 -2.62 4.45 -26.32
C VAL A 189 -3.52 3.54 -27.17
N ALA A 190 -3.33 2.23 -27.07
CA ALA A 190 -4.10 1.25 -27.85
C ALA A 190 -5.46 0.95 -27.16
N LEU A 191 -6.46 0.55 -27.97
CA LEU A 191 -7.72 0.07 -27.45
C LEU A 191 -7.58 -1.39 -26.98
N ALA A 192 -7.96 -1.70 -25.73
CA ALA A 192 -8.23 -3.05 -25.26
C ALA A 192 -9.73 -3.35 -25.49
N PRO A 193 -10.09 -4.26 -26.44
CA PRO A 193 -11.46 -4.46 -26.86
C PRO A 193 -12.38 -4.92 -25.73
N HIS A 194 -13.61 -4.41 -25.70
CA HIS A 194 -14.61 -4.85 -24.73
C HIS A 194 -15.07 -6.29 -25.04
N PRO A 195 -15.42 -7.10 -24.01
CA PRO A 195 -16.05 -8.40 -24.25
C PRO A 195 -17.30 -8.27 -25.11
N GLY A 196 -17.33 -8.98 -26.24
CA GLY A 196 -18.38 -8.91 -27.25
C GLY A 196 -18.06 -8.05 -28.48
N ASP A 197 -17.06 -7.18 -28.42
CA ASP A 197 -16.67 -6.32 -29.56
C ASP A 197 -15.63 -7.03 -30.48
N ALA A 198 -14.73 -7.83 -29.90
CA ALA A 198 -13.66 -8.53 -30.63
C ALA A 198 -13.13 -9.75 -29.88
N THR A 199 -12.34 -10.57 -30.58
CA THR A 199 -11.56 -11.68 -30.02
C THR A 199 -10.12 -11.58 -30.55
N PRO A 200 -9.09 -11.51 -29.69
CA PRO A 200 -9.18 -11.49 -28.22
C PRO A 200 -9.74 -10.16 -27.68
N ASN A 201 -10.57 -10.25 -26.67
CA ASN A 201 -11.02 -9.09 -25.90
C ASN A 201 -10.12 -8.88 -24.66
N VAL A 202 -10.35 -7.81 -23.90
CA VAL A 202 -9.53 -7.44 -22.74
C VAL A 202 -9.41 -8.56 -21.69
N LEU A 203 -10.45 -9.37 -21.48
CA LEU A 203 -10.40 -10.49 -20.53
C LEU A 203 -9.55 -11.65 -21.08
N ASP A 204 -9.62 -11.90 -22.40
CA ASP A 204 -8.79 -12.91 -23.07
C ASP A 204 -7.31 -12.46 -23.05
N MET A 205 -7.04 -11.19 -23.29
CA MET A 205 -5.68 -10.63 -23.21
C MET A 205 -5.07 -10.79 -21.82
N ILE A 206 -5.86 -10.61 -20.74
CA ILE A 206 -5.39 -10.88 -19.37
C ILE A 206 -5.07 -12.36 -19.18
N ARG A 207 -5.93 -13.27 -19.62
CA ARG A 207 -5.69 -14.72 -19.55
C ARG A 207 -4.45 -15.17 -20.32
N GLN A 208 -4.12 -14.48 -21.40
CA GLN A 208 -2.93 -14.71 -22.21
C GLN A 208 -1.67 -14.01 -21.70
N ASN A 209 -1.74 -13.37 -20.51
CA ASN A 209 -0.66 -12.59 -19.92
C ASN A 209 -0.09 -11.50 -20.85
N CYS A 210 -0.97 -10.84 -21.64
CA CYS A 210 -0.58 -9.75 -22.52
C CYS A 210 -0.23 -8.44 -21.76
N PHE A 211 -0.53 -8.38 -20.47
CA PHE A 211 -0.27 -7.22 -19.64
C PHE A 211 0.61 -7.60 -18.45
N ASP A 212 1.60 -6.76 -18.15
CA ASP A 212 2.49 -6.89 -17.01
C ASP A 212 1.91 -6.21 -15.77
N ILE A 213 1.23 -5.09 -15.97
CA ILE A 213 0.57 -4.31 -14.92
C ILE A 213 -0.83 -3.92 -15.38
N ILE A 214 -1.76 -3.91 -14.44
CA ILE A 214 -3.11 -3.36 -14.64
C ILE A 214 -3.33 -2.22 -13.65
N ILE A 215 -3.60 -1.02 -14.15
CA ILE A 215 -4.06 0.12 -13.35
C ILE A 215 -5.57 0.19 -13.50
N ASN A 216 -6.27 -0.27 -12.46
CA ASN A 216 -7.74 -0.31 -12.46
C ASN A 216 -8.29 0.53 -11.31
N ILE A 217 -8.65 1.79 -11.60
CA ILE A 217 -9.25 2.71 -10.62
C ILE A 217 -10.76 2.50 -10.63
N PRO A 218 -11.34 1.91 -9.56
CA PRO A 218 -12.74 1.49 -9.55
C PRO A 218 -13.70 2.64 -9.29
N THR A 219 -14.91 2.54 -9.84
CA THR A 219 -16.06 3.31 -9.35
C THR A 219 -16.47 2.85 -7.96
N LYS A 220 -16.93 3.73 -7.10
CA LYS A 220 -17.52 3.35 -5.81
C LYS A 220 -18.71 2.39 -6.04
N GLY A 221 -18.77 1.33 -5.24
CA GLY A 221 -19.86 0.33 -5.22
C GLY A 221 -19.43 -1.07 -5.70
N LYS A 222 -19.95 -2.09 -4.99
CA LYS A 222 -19.66 -3.53 -5.24
C LYS A 222 -20.63 -4.05 -6.32
N ASN A 223 -20.30 -3.91 -7.60
CA ASN A 223 -21.06 -4.52 -8.68
C ASN A 223 -20.21 -5.53 -9.44
N ILE A 224 -20.45 -6.81 -9.18
CA ILE A 224 -19.73 -7.97 -9.73
C ILE A 224 -19.87 -8.08 -11.25
N SER A 225 -20.96 -7.57 -11.83
CA SER A 225 -21.19 -7.61 -13.26
C SER A 225 -20.33 -6.64 -14.07
N LYS A 226 -19.78 -5.60 -13.42
CA LYS A 226 -18.98 -4.57 -14.08
C LYS A 226 -17.65 -5.13 -14.58
N LEU A 227 -17.23 -4.69 -15.77
CA LEU A 227 -15.98 -5.08 -16.40
C LEU A 227 -14.76 -4.88 -15.47
N GLY A 228 -14.70 -3.76 -14.73
CA GLY A 228 -13.60 -3.48 -13.80
C GLY A 228 -13.43 -4.53 -12.71
N PHE A 229 -14.54 -5.10 -12.19
CA PHE A 229 -14.46 -6.23 -11.25
C PHE A 229 -13.85 -7.47 -11.92
N LYS A 230 -14.32 -7.82 -13.12
CA LYS A 230 -13.82 -8.98 -13.87
C LYS A 230 -12.33 -8.85 -14.18
N ILE A 231 -11.88 -7.63 -14.57
CA ILE A 231 -10.46 -7.32 -14.80
C ILE A 231 -9.64 -7.57 -13.53
N ARG A 232 -10.04 -6.97 -12.39
CA ARG A 232 -9.31 -7.16 -11.12
C ARG A 232 -9.28 -8.62 -10.68
N ARG A 233 -10.38 -9.33 -10.85
CA ARG A 233 -10.45 -10.75 -10.49
C ARG A 233 -9.51 -11.60 -11.34
N LEU A 234 -9.53 -11.43 -12.67
CA LEU A 234 -8.60 -12.12 -13.57
C LEU A 234 -7.14 -11.73 -13.30
N ALA A 235 -6.86 -10.45 -13.00
CA ALA A 235 -5.51 -10.03 -12.62
C ALA A 235 -4.97 -10.87 -11.45
N VAL A 236 -5.78 -11.07 -10.41
CA VAL A 236 -5.41 -11.91 -9.26
C VAL A 236 -5.23 -13.38 -9.67
N GLU A 237 -6.15 -13.93 -10.47
CA GLU A 237 -6.11 -15.34 -10.90
C GLU A 237 -4.90 -15.66 -11.78
N TYR A 238 -4.52 -14.72 -12.64
CA TYR A 238 -3.39 -14.86 -13.57
C TYR A 238 -2.10 -14.20 -13.05
N LYS A 239 -2.10 -13.75 -11.79
CA LYS A 239 -0.94 -13.16 -11.09
C LYS A 239 -0.37 -11.91 -11.80
N VAL A 240 -1.22 -11.15 -12.47
CA VAL A 240 -0.87 -9.84 -13.02
C VAL A 240 -1.01 -8.79 -11.93
N SER A 241 0.01 -7.96 -11.76
CA SER A 241 -0.01 -6.88 -10.76
C SER A 241 -1.15 -5.90 -11.05
N CYS A 242 -2.05 -5.71 -10.07
CA CYS A 242 -3.21 -4.84 -10.23
C CYS A 242 -3.22 -3.72 -9.19
N ILE A 243 -3.04 -2.49 -9.65
CA ILE A 243 -3.00 -1.28 -8.83
C ILE A 243 -4.35 -0.59 -8.91
N THR A 244 -4.94 -0.26 -7.75
CA THR A 244 -6.31 0.29 -7.66
C THR A 244 -6.37 1.71 -7.11
N SER A 245 -5.23 2.39 -7.00
CA SER A 245 -5.09 3.76 -6.47
C SER A 245 -4.04 4.53 -7.26
N PHE A 246 -4.32 5.78 -7.58
CA PHE A 246 -3.33 6.67 -8.21
C PHE A 246 -2.16 6.99 -7.28
N ASP A 247 -2.40 7.18 -5.99
CA ASP A 247 -1.32 7.42 -5.02
C ASP A 247 -0.29 6.28 -5.03
N THR A 248 -0.77 5.03 -5.06
CA THR A 248 0.11 3.85 -5.18
C THR A 248 0.84 3.83 -6.53
N THR A 249 0.14 4.14 -7.62
CA THR A 249 0.73 4.23 -8.96
C THR A 249 1.85 5.27 -9.00
N MET A 250 1.57 6.50 -8.53
CA MET A 250 2.58 7.58 -8.50
C MET A 250 3.80 7.21 -7.67
N SER A 251 3.56 6.61 -6.53
CA SER A 251 4.61 6.17 -5.62
C SER A 251 5.56 5.16 -6.28
N ILE A 252 4.99 4.19 -6.99
CA ILE A 252 5.75 3.19 -7.74
C ILE A 252 6.54 3.84 -8.88
N LEU A 253 5.89 4.70 -9.69
CA LEU A 253 6.53 5.37 -10.81
C LEU A 253 7.68 6.28 -10.36
N ASN A 254 7.52 6.98 -9.24
CA ASN A 254 8.59 7.81 -8.68
C ASN A 254 9.79 6.98 -8.20
N ALA A 255 9.55 5.78 -7.68
CA ALA A 255 10.62 4.87 -7.28
C ALA A 255 11.40 4.33 -8.49
N LEU A 256 10.69 3.89 -9.56
CA LEU A 256 11.31 3.40 -10.80
C LEU A 256 12.13 4.46 -11.54
N ASP A 257 11.62 5.68 -11.61
CA ASP A 257 12.29 6.80 -12.29
C ASP A 257 13.68 7.10 -11.69
N ARG A 258 13.78 6.90 -10.38
CA ARG A 258 15.02 7.11 -9.65
C ARG A 258 16.05 5.99 -9.85
N GLU A 259 15.63 4.73 -9.93
CA GLU A 259 16.52 3.60 -10.22
C GLU A 259 17.16 3.73 -11.60
N LYS A 260 16.42 4.27 -12.59
CA LYS A 260 16.97 4.52 -13.95
C LYS A 260 17.89 5.74 -14.00
N SER A 261 17.87 6.60 -13.00
CA SER A 261 18.68 7.83 -12.92
C SER A 261 19.92 7.68 -12.04
N SER A 262 20.09 6.53 -11.38
CA SER A 262 21.24 6.18 -10.53
C SER A 262 22.19 5.24 -11.23
#